data_af758f3c0f3bcce3422e2484f3976308
#
_entry.id   af758f3c0f3bcce3422e2484f3976308
#
_cell.length_a   1.000
_cell.length_b   1.000
_cell.length_c   1.000
_cell.angle_alpha   90.00
_cell.angle_beta   90.00
_cell.angle_gamma   90.00
#
_symmetry.space_group_name_H-M   'P 1'
#
loop_
_entity.id
_entity.type
_entity.pdbx_description
1 polymer ?
#
loop_
_entity_poly.entity_id
_entity_poly.type
_entity_poly.pdbx_seq_one_letter_code
_entity_poly.pdbx_strand_id
1 'polypeptide(L)'
;MRSLSFLSWLFLFAGCSYLPFSGGKLSGKIAPYPESWETIVERPIVQLETNPSDPYSVNLWVVDIENHPYVYAGDNYATWAKNIESDRRVLLKSGDSVYELNAQRVLDAEFFKKFASAWEKKYGNRPRNENYDETYLFQLSERELEML
;
A
#
# COMPACT_ATOMS: atom_id res chain seq x y z
N MET A 1 -57.37 22.73 15.89
CA MET A 1 -56.42 22.74 14.80
C MET A 1 -55.07 22.46 15.37
N ARG A 2 -54.54 21.25 15.13
CA ARG A 2 -53.27 20.80 15.72
C ARG A 2 -52.21 20.84 14.60
N SER A 3 -51.22 21.73 14.77
CA SER A 3 -50.06 21.82 13.91
C SER A 3 -49.10 20.69 14.24
N LEU A 4 -48.82 19.75 13.31
CA LEU A 4 -47.76 18.77 13.41
C LEU A 4 -46.47 19.37 12.82
N SER A 5 -45.52 19.70 13.71
CA SER A 5 -44.19 20.04 13.31
C SER A 5 -43.42 18.73 12.98
N PHE A 6 -43.12 18.53 11.70
CA PHE A 6 -42.16 17.50 11.27
C PHE A 6 -40.72 17.95 11.56
N LEU A 7 -40.13 17.35 12.58
CA LEU A 7 -38.71 17.53 12.88
C LEU A 7 -37.91 16.61 11.95
N SER A 8 -37.33 17.20 10.90
CA SER A 8 -36.45 16.52 9.95
C SER A 8 -35.11 16.23 10.64
N TRP A 9 -34.86 14.96 10.98
CA TRP A 9 -33.58 14.50 11.48
C TRP A 9 -32.61 14.34 10.29
N LEU A 10 -31.70 15.31 10.19
CA LEU A 10 -30.57 15.24 9.27
C LEU A 10 -29.53 14.31 9.86
N PHE A 11 -29.48 13.06 9.39
CA PHE A 11 -28.37 12.14 9.69
C PHE A 11 -27.14 12.58 8.93
N LEU A 12 -26.22 13.25 9.61
CA LEU A 12 -24.85 13.45 9.16
C LEU A 12 -24.13 12.09 9.21
N PHE A 13 -24.06 11.43 8.05
CA PHE A 13 -23.14 10.31 7.88
C PHE A 13 -21.70 10.85 7.86
N ALA A 14 -21.04 10.81 9.01
CA ALA A 14 -19.59 10.90 9.09
C ALA A 14 -19.05 9.64 8.37
N GLY A 15 -18.58 9.82 7.14
CA GLY A 15 -18.04 8.74 6.32
C GLY A 15 -16.82 8.11 7.00
N CYS A 16 -16.98 6.90 7.49
CA CYS A 16 -15.87 6.06 7.92
C CYS A 16 -15.02 5.72 6.71
N SER A 17 -13.80 6.26 6.67
CA SER A 17 -12.76 5.96 5.66
C SER A 17 -12.18 4.53 5.81
N TYR A 18 -12.99 3.55 6.16
CA TYR A 18 -12.58 2.16 6.39
C TYR A 18 -13.17 1.16 5.39
N LEU A 19 -13.53 1.63 4.20
CA LEU A 19 -13.99 0.71 3.17
C LEU A 19 -12.78 0.15 2.40
N PRO A 20 -12.74 -1.17 2.11
CA PRO A 20 -11.65 -1.83 1.39
C PRO A 20 -11.70 -1.59 -0.13
N PHE A 21 -12.20 -0.44 -0.53
CA PHE A 21 -12.25 -0.06 -1.95
C PHE A 21 -11.00 0.72 -2.32
N SER A 22 -10.58 0.54 -3.57
CA SER A 22 -9.54 1.37 -4.16
C SER A 22 -9.92 2.84 -3.99
N GLY A 23 -8.99 3.61 -3.42
CA GLY A 23 -9.13 5.06 -3.25
C GLY A 23 -8.43 5.82 -4.37
N GLY A 24 -8.57 7.14 -4.36
CA GLY A 24 -7.81 8.04 -5.22
C GLY A 24 -6.51 8.49 -4.54
N LYS A 25 -6.24 9.79 -4.61
CA LYS A 25 -5.04 10.41 -4.04
C LYS A 25 -4.98 10.26 -2.52
N LEU A 26 -3.84 9.82 -2.02
CA LEU A 26 -3.57 9.78 -0.58
C LEU A 26 -3.34 11.19 -0.03
N SER A 27 -3.80 11.40 1.19
CA SER A 27 -3.53 12.59 1.98
C SER A 27 -2.69 12.22 3.20
N GLY A 28 -1.79 13.12 3.60
CA GLY A 28 -0.94 12.94 4.76
C GLY A 28 0.25 13.89 4.71
N LYS A 29 1.11 13.78 5.72
CA LYS A 29 2.34 14.58 5.82
C LYS A 29 3.46 13.84 5.07
N ILE A 30 4.04 14.48 4.07
CA ILE A 30 5.24 13.96 3.40
C ILE A 30 6.38 13.89 4.43
N ALA A 31 6.93 12.70 4.58
CA ALA A 31 8.04 12.40 5.47
C ALA A 31 9.31 12.09 4.66
N PRO A 32 10.50 12.41 5.20
CA PRO A 32 11.76 12.04 4.55
C PRO A 32 11.90 10.51 4.53
N TYR A 33 12.79 10.02 3.67
CA TYR A 33 13.15 8.59 3.67
C TYR A 33 13.70 8.19 5.05
N PRO A 34 13.16 7.17 5.69
CA PRO A 34 13.53 6.83 7.06
C PRO A 34 14.84 6.05 7.14
N GLU A 35 15.53 6.17 8.27
CA GLU A 35 16.70 5.33 8.56
C GLU A 35 16.31 3.87 8.83
N SER A 36 15.10 3.62 9.33
CA SER A 36 14.58 2.27 9.60
C SER A 36 13.11 2.17 9.22
N TRP A 37 12.77 1.09 8.54
CA TRP A 37 11.40 0.74 8.16
C TRP A 37 10.67 -0.11 9.20
N GLU A 38 11.38 -0.73 10.13
CA GLU A 38 10.85 -1.72 11.08
C GLU A 38 9.58 -1.22 11.79
N THR A 39 9.66 -0.05 12.43
CA THR A 39 8.51 0.53 13.18
C THR A 39 7.43 1.08 12.27
N ILE A 40 7.79 1.57 11.08
CA ILE A 40 6.86 2.16 10.11
C ILE A 40 5.94 1.09 9.53
N VAL A 41 6.50 -0.07 9.21
CA VAL A 41 5.77 -1.21 8.64
C VAL A 41 5.40 -2.29 9.69
N GLU A 42 5.52 -2.01 10.97
CA GLU A 42 4.99 -2.87 12.03
C GLU A 42 3.46 -3.04 11.92
N ARG A 43 2.78 -2.01 11.41
CA ARG A 43 1.35 -2.04 11.14
C ARG A 43 1.00 -3.18 10.18
N PRO A 44 -0.14 -3.88 10.41
CA PRO A 44 -0.54 -4.98 9.52
C PRO A 44 -0.91 -4.50 8.12
N ILE A 45 -1.42 -3.26 8.00
CA ILE A 45 -1.92 -2.69 6.74
C ILE A 45 -1.32 -1.30 6.54
N VAL A 46 -0.87 -1.05 5.30
CA VAL A 46 -0.45 0.24 4.79
C VAL A 46 -1.31 0.62 3.59
N GLN A 47 -1.25 1.89 3.17
CA GLN A 47 -1.88 2.33 1.92
C GLN A 47 -0.78 2.60 0.88
N LEU A 48 -1.00 2.12 -0.33
CA LEU A 48 -0.10 2.35 -1.46
C LEU A 48 -0.84 3.10 -2.56
N GLU A 49 -0.33 4.27 -2.95
CA GLU A 49 -0.81 5.01 -4.13
C GLU A 49 0.11 4.75 -5.30
N THR A 50 -0.48 4.46 -6.43
CA THR A 50 0.18 4.22 -7.73
C THR A 50 -0.41 5.14 -8.79
N ASN A 51 0.21 5.19 -9.97
CA ASN A 51 -0.25 5.99 -11.10
C ASN A 51 -0.39 7.48 -10.77
N PRO A 52 0.71 8.23 -10.59
CA PRO A 52 0.68 9.64 -10.17
C PRO A 52 -0.16 10.58 -11.06
N SER A 53 -0.35 10.25 -12.33
CA SER A 53 -1.15 11.04 -13.26
C SER A 53 -2.67 10.91 -13.03
N ASP A 54 -3.10 9.76 -12.50
CA ASP A 54 -4.47 9.46 -12.12
C ASP A 54 -4.43 8.58 -10.86
N PRO A 55 -4.27 9.18 -9.67
CA PRO A 55 -3.94 8.47 -8.45
C PRO A 55 -4.92 7.35 -8.10
N TYR A 56 -4.37 6.15 -7.87
CA TYR A 56 -5.07 4.95 -7.49
C TYR A 56 -4.43 4.36 -6.24
N SER A 57 -5.16 4.25 -5.14
CA SER A 57 -4.65 3.74 -3.88
C SER A 57 -5.37 2.50 -3.40
N VAL A 58 -4.64 1.63 -2.71
CA VAL A 58 -5.12 0.37 -2.14
C VAL A 58 -4.57 0.17 -0.73
N ASN A 59 -5.28 -0.62 0.06
CA ASN A 59 -4.78 -1.14 1.33
C ASN A 59 -4.03 -2.44 1.08
N LEU A 60 -2.79 -2.54 1.54
CA LEU A 60 -1.94 -3.70 1.33
C LEU A 60 -1.31 -4.19 2.63
N TRP A 61 -0.98 -5.45 2.64
CA TRP A 61 -0.05 -6.03 3.57
C TRP A 61 1.38 -5.72 3.14
N VAL A 62 2.29 -5.56 4.10
CA VAL A 62 3.68 -5.16 3.88
C VAL A 62 4.59 -5.92 4.85
N VAL A 63 5.76 -6.29 4.39
CA VAL A 63 6.82 -6.85 5.24
C VAL A 63 8.10 -6.05 5.07
N ASP A 64 8.88 -5.94 6.15
CA ASP A 64 10.24 -5.41 6.11
C ASP A 64 11.23 -6.57 5.94
N ILE A 65 12.13 -6.46 4.98
CA ILE A 65 13.24 -7.37 4.79
C ILE A 65 14.49 -6.53 4.53
N GLU A 66 15.49 -6.65 5.41
CA GLU A 66 16.75 -5.94 5.29
C GLU A 66 16.57 -4.41 5.13
N ASN A 67 15.67 -3.86 5.93
CA ASN A 67 15.36 -2.44 5.95
C ASN A 67 14.76 -1.90 4.64
N HIS A 68 13.99 -2.73 3.94
CA HIS A 68 13.18 -2.32 2.80
C HIS A 68 11.76 -2.87 2.93
N PRO A 69 10.73 -2.05 2.68
CA PRO A 69 9.36 -2.56 2.63
C PRO A 69 9.11 -3.28 1.32
N TYR A 70 8.38 -4.40 1.42
CA TYR A 70 7.95 -5.22 0.29
C TYR A 70 6.43 -5.33 0.28
N VAL A 71 5.84 -5.15 -0.89
CA VAL A 71 4.41 -5.32 -1.15
C VAL A 71 4.20 -6.39 -2.23
N TYR A 72 3.07 -7.09 -2.14
CA TYR A 72 2.86 -8.29 -2.92
C TYR A 72 1.43 -8.36 -3.48
N ALA A 73 1.31 -8.74 -4.75
CA ALA A 73 0.06 -9.12 -5.39
C ALA A 73 0.10 -10.61 -5.74
N GLY A 74 -0.87 -11.36 -5.23
CA GLY A 74 -0.98 -12.81 -5.43
C GLY A 74 -1.50 -13.23 -6.81
N ASP A 75 -1.79 -12.28 -7.68
CA ASP A 75 -2.20 -12.50 -9.06
C ASP A 75 -1.79 -11.31 -9.95
N ASN A 76 -1.73 -11.58 -11.27
CA ASN A 76 -1.34 -10.58 -12.28
C ASN A 76 -2.48 -9.65 -12.73
N TYR A 77 -3.65 -9.74 -12.11
CA TYR A 77 -4.80 -8.88 -12.46
C TYR A 77 -4.89 -7.64 -11.58
N ALA A 78 -4.10 -7.57 -10.51
CA ALA A 78 -4.12 -6.43 -9.58
C ALA A 78 -3.79 -5.11 -10.31
N THR A 79 -4.73 -4.17 -10.32
CA THR A 79 -4.60 -2.89 -11.02
C THR A 79 -3.38 -2.10 -10.53
N TRP A 80 -3.16 -2.05 -9.21
CA TRP A 80 -2.03 -1.34 -8.62
C TRP A 80 -0.68 -1.91 -9.09
N ALA A 81 -0.56 -3.24 -9.24
CA ALA A 81 0.65 -3.88 -9.73
C ALA A 81 0.93 -3.52 -11.19
N LYS A 82 -0.11 -3.49 -12.03
CA LYS A 82 0.00 -3.04 -13.44
C LYS A 82 0.38 -1.57 -13.54
N ASN A 83 -0.14 -0.72 -12.65
CA ASN A 83 0.23 0.69 -12.59
C ASN A 83 1.74 0.84 -12.31
N ILE A 84 2.29 0.06 -11.38
CA ILE A 84 3.74 0.09 -11.08
C ILE A 84 4.59 -0.34 -12.28
N GLU A 85 4.14 -1.33 -13.06
CA GLU A 85 4.84 -1.74 -14.28
C GLU A 85 4.94 -0.59 -15.31
N SER A 86 3.96 0.32 -15.31
CA SER A 86 3.94 1.49 -16.20
C SER A 86 4.68 2.69 -15.61
N ASP A 87 4.57 2.91 -14.31
CA ASP A 87 5.23 4.01 -13.59
C ASP A 87 5.61 3.54 -12.17
N ARG A 88 6.91 3.47 -11.92
CA ARG A 88 7.46 2.94 -10.66
C ARG A 88 7.26 3.85 -9.45
N ARG A 89 6.85 5.10 -9.67
CA ARG A 89 6.65 6.07 -8.59
C ARG A 89 5.42 5.71 -7.77
N VAL A 90 5.61 5.58 -6.46
CA VAL A 90 4.54 5.25 -5.53
C VAL A 90 4.59 6.14 -4.30
N LEU A 91 3.47 6.23 -3.58
CA LEU A 91 3.42 6.78 -2.24
C LEU A 91 3.02 5.67 -1.27
N LEU A 92 3.79 5.49 -0.21
CA LEU A 92 3.44 4.58 0.88
C LEU A 92 2.97 5.41 2.06
N LYS A 93 1.74 5.15 2.54
CA LYS A 93 1.21 5.80 3.74
C LYS A 93 1.14 4.80 4.88
N SER A 94 1.77 5.18 5.99
CA SER A 94 1.69 4.48 7.27
C SER A 94 1.32 5.49 8.37
N GLY A 95 0.15 5.32 9.00
CA GLY A 95 -0.42 6.34 9.88
C GLY A 95 -0.68 7.64 9.13
N ASP A 96 -0.16 8.76 9.62
CA ASP A 96 -0.30 10.09 9.00
C ASP A 96 0.87 10.46 8.07
N SER A 97 1.91 9.64 8.03
CA SER A 97 3.11 9.88 7.22
C SER A 97 2.98 9.24 5.85
N VAL A 98 3.42 9.98 4.83
CA VAL A 98 3.46 9.56 3.42
C VAL A 98 4.91 9.61 2.95
N TYR A 99 5.39 8.51 2.38
CA TYR A 99 6.75 8.36 1.87
C TYR A 99 6.74 8.26 0.35
N GLU A 100 7.58 9.06 -0.30
CA GLU A 100 7.76 9.04 -1.75
C GLU A 100 8.81 8.00 -2.12
N LEU A 101 8.38 6.94 -2.81
CA LEU A 101 9.21 5.78 -3.10
C LEU A 101 9.15 5.39 -4.57
N ASN A 102 10.14 4.59 -4.98
CA ASN A 102 10.10 3.81 -6.22
C ASN A 102 9.87 2.34 -5.90
N ALA A 103 9.03 1.70 -6.70
CA ALA A 103 8.80 0.27 -6.62
C ALA A 103 9.60 -0.45 -7.71
N GLN A 104 10.30 -1.52 -7.34
CA GLN A 104 11.05 -2.37 -8.25
C GLN A 104 10.59 -3.81 -8.11
N ARG A 105 10.23 -4.42 -9.23
CA ARG A 105 9.81 -5.82 -9.24
C ARG A 105 10.98 -6.74 -8.92
N VAL A 106 10.72 -7.72 -8.05
CA VAL A 106 11.66 -8.78 -7.67
C VAL A 106 11.32 -10.04 -8.45
N LEU A 107 12.26 -10.51 -9.28
CA LEU A 107 12.12 -11.71 -10.12
C LEU A 107 13.10 -12.81 -9.70
N ASP A 108 13.39 -12.91 -8.41
CA ASP A 108 14.32 -13.87 -7.82
C ASP A 108 13.56 -14.91 -6.99
N ALA A 109 13.59 -16.17 -7.44
CA ALA A 109 12.89 -17.27 -6.78
C ALA A 109 13.42 -17.56 -5.35
N GLU A 110 14.72 -17.43 -5.12
CA GLU A 110 15.29 -17.64 -3.78
C GLU A 110 14.92 -16.50 -2.85
N PHE A 111 14.93 -15.26 -3.34
CA PHE A 111 14.45 -14.12 -2.57
C PHE A 111 12.95 -14.26 -2.26
N PHE A 112 12.15 -14.75 -3.20
CA PHE A 112 10.72 -14.99 -2.95
C PHE A 112 10.47 -15.95 -1.79
N LYS A 113 11.29 -16.99 -1.62
CA LYS A 113 11.22 -17.89 -0.45
C LYS A 113 11.50 -17.13 0.86
N LYS A 114 12.48 -16.22 0.85
CA LYS A 114 12.78 -15.35 1.99
C LYS A 114 11.61 -14.43 2.33
N PHE A 115 11.00 -13.83 1.30
CA PHE A 115 9.79 -13.03 1.43
C PHE A 115 8.63 -13.84 2.03
N ALA A 116 8.35 -15.04 1.51
CA ALA A 116 7.27 -15.91 1.99
C ALA A 116 7.45 -16.27 3.48
N SER A 117 8.70 -16.49 3.93
CA SER A 117 9.02 -16.74 5.33
C SER A 117 8.81 -15.50 6.22
N ALA A 118 9.20 -14.32 5.75
CA ALA A 118 8.97 -13.06 6.47
C ALA A 118 7.47 -12.73 6.56
N TRP A 119 6.74 -13.01 5.50
CA TRP A 119 5.28 -12.87 5.46
C TRP A 119 4.59 -13.79 6.49
N GLU A 120 4.95 -15.07 6.49
CA GLU A 120 4.40 -16.04 7.44
C GLU A 120 4.72 -15.66 8.89
N LYS A 121 5.93 -15.20 9.16
CA LYS A 121 6.34 -14.72 10.50
C LYS A 121 5.47 -13.55 10.98
N LYS A 122 5.12 -12.62 10.08
CA LYS A 122 4.32 -11.44 10.43
C LYS A 122 2.83 -11.73 10.51
N TYR A 123 2.29 -12.48 9.55
CA TYR A 123 0.83 -12.63 9.36
C TYR A 123 0.30 -14.00 9.79
N GLY A 124 1.16 -14.95 10.18
CA GLY A 124 0.78 -16.27 10.68
C GLY A 124 0.37 -17.30 9.60
N ASN A 125 0.47 -16.93 8.33
CA ASN A 125 0.16 -17.79 7.19
C ASN A 125 1.05 -17.42 6.00
N ARG A 126 1.33 -18.40 5.15
CA ARG A 126 2.11 -18.16 3.93
C ARG A 126 1.32 -17.39 2.88
N PRO A 127 2.00 -16.72 1.92
CA PRO A 127 1.34 -16.12 0.77
C PRO A 127 0.44 -17.14 0.06
N ARG A 128 -0.72 -16.70 -0.40
CA ARG A 128 -1.71 -17.59 -1.03
C ARG A 128 -1.19 -18.23 -2.32
N ASN A 129 -0.39 -17.52 -3.09
CA ASN A 129 0.28 -18.01 -4.30
C ASN A 129 1.78 -17.78 -4.15
N GLU A 130 2.57 -18.84 -4.18
CA GLU A 130 4.03 -18.78 -4.06
C GLU A 130 4.74 -18.96 -5.42
N ASN A 131 4.00 -18.96 -6.52
CA ASN A 131 4.58 -18.98 -7.84
C ASN A 131 5.04 -17.57 -8.24
N TYR A 132 6.34 -17.29 -8.14
CA TYR A 132 6.90 -15.96 -8.42
C TYR A 132 6.67 -15.50 -9.87
N ASP A 133 6.46 -16.42 -10.83
CA ASP A 133 6.15 -16.10 -12.22
C ASP A 133 4.72 -15.60 -12.42
N GLU A 134 3.81 -15.96 -11.51
CA GLU A 134 2.38 -15.60 -11.57
C GLU A 134 2.02 -14.43 -10.64
N THR A 135 2.96 -14.00 -9.83
CA THR A 135 2.74 -13.01 -8.78
C THR A 135 3.59 -11.76 -9.00
N TYR A 136 3.29 -10.69 -8.28
CA TYR A 136 4.06 -9.46 -8.31
C TYR A 136 4.57 -9.15 -6.91
N LEU A 137 5.88 -9.26 -6.72
CA LEU A 137 6.58 -8.82 -5.53
C LEU A 137 7.36 -7.55 -5.86
N PHE A 138 7.15 -6.48 -5.10
CA PHE A 138 7.87 -5.22 -5.29
C PHE A 138 8.63 -4.85 -4.04
N GLN A 139 9.92 -4.51 -4.21
CA GLN A 139 10.71 -3.79 -3.23
C GLN A 139 10.42 -2.30 -3.37
N LEU A 140 10.23 -1.61 -2.26
CA LEU A 140 10.11 -0.16 -2.23
C LEU A 140 11.43 0.44 -1.74
N SER A 141 11.93 1.44 -2.47
CA SER A 141 13.20 2.11 -2.19
C SER A 141 13.04 3.62 -2.26
N GLU A 142 14.06 4.34 -1.79
CA GLU A 142 14.11 5.79 -1.90
C GLU A 142 13.91 6.25 -3.36
N ARG A 143 13.12 7.28 -3.55
CA ARG A 143 13.00 7.93 -4.85
C ARG A 143 14.22 8.83 -5.04
N GLU A 144 15.12 8.44 -5.95
CA GLU A 144 16.21 9.31 -6.34
C GLU A 144 15.62 10.60 -6.95
N LEU A 145 16.06 11.75 -6.42
CA LEU A 145 15.76 13.03 -7.05
C LEU A 145 16.51 13.06 -8.37
N GLU A 146 15.80 13.07 -9.49
CA GLU A 146 16.43 13.34 -10.78
C GLU A 146 17.11 14.71 -10.65
N MET A 147 18.43 14.70 -10.61
CA MET A 147 19.21 15.94 -10.69
C MET A 147 19.05 16.47 -12.12
N LEU A 148 18.26 17.53 -12.25
CA LEU A 148 18.12 18.34 -13.46
C LEU A 148 19.43 19.06 -13.78
#